data_fd34cfdaf0c6d5244144ded4689d8cc2
#
_entry.id   fd34cfdaf0c6d5244144ded4689d8cc2
#
_cell.length_a   1.000
_cell.length_b   1.000
_cell.length_c   1.000
_cell.angle_alpha   90.00
_cell.angle_beta   90.00
_cell.angle_gamma   90.00
#
_symmetry.space_group_name_H-M   'P 1'
#
loop_
_entity.id
_entity.type
_entity.pdbx_description
1 polymer ?
#
loop_
_entity_poly.entity_id
_entity_poly.type
_entity_poly.pdbx_seq_one_letter_code
_entity_poly.pdbx_strand_id
1 'polypeptide(L)'
;VTHHIPRVEERHAALLPGKYAGGAERNTDYMVSAAPAGVEVMFIEPADAESAADGWFDRVVVGGTDKLSEASMNFLAALRPIVWVQHAQHRTPAKADLFRQASRFLTMSRAHMGWEAEWTGRADAFIHSPVPPDCVAPADKEPFALFAGRRHPAKGKLNARIWAQRHGVKLVELENAPHEVVLDHMARAKYFVHLPKERDACPLVVIEATLAGCDIVTNSLVGRLEPGDPAAVLAQQPERFWRIVEETA
;
A
#
# COMPACT_ATOMS: atom_id res chain seq x y z
N VAL A 1 -17.75 -24.62 -17.42
CA VAL A 1 -18.31 -23.30 -17.76
C VAL A 1 -17.17 -22.31 -17.50
N THR A 2 -16.57 -21.82 -18.57
CA THR A 2 -15.48 -20.83 -18.50
C THR A 2 -16.09 -19.49 -18.15
N HIS A 3 -15.90 -19.03 -16.91
CA HIS A 3 -16.28 -17.67 -16.54
C HIS A 3 -15.24 -16.71 -17.10
N HIS A 4 -15.69 -15.81 -17.97
CA HIS A 4 -14.87 -14.75 -18.54
C HIS A 4 -14.59 -13.72 -17.45
N ILE A 5 -13.34 -13.65 -16.98
CA ILE A 5 -12.88 -12.63 -16.05
C ILE A 5 -12.47 -11.42 -16.88
N PRO A 6 -13.03 -10.21 -16.66
CA PRO A 6 -12.54 -9.02 -17.34
C PRO A 6 -11.05 -8.84 -17.03
N ARG A 7 -10.23 -8.68 -18.05
CA ARG A 7 -8.81 -8.37 -17.87
C ARG A 7 -8.64 -7.09 -17.05
N VAL A 8 -7.54 -6.99 -16.33
CA VAL A 8 -7.16 -5.79 -15.56
C VAL A 8 -7.29 -4.51 -16.40
N GLU A 9 -6.99 -4.57 -17.70
CA GLU A 9 -7.16 -3.48 -18.67
C GLU A 9 -8.62 -3.02 -18.84
N GLU A 10 -9.61 -3.89 -18.73
CA GLU A 10 -11.03 -3.53 -18.84
C GLU A 10 -11.54 -2.84 -17.56
N ARG A 11 -10.96 -3.13 -16.40
CA ARG A 11 -11.27 -2.43 -15.14
C ARG A 11 -10.62 -1.04 -15.07
N HIS A 12 -9.43 -0.85 -15.63
CA HIS A 12 -8.82 0.48 -15.78
C HIS A 12 -9.65 1.38 -16.73
N ALA A 13 -10.28 0.83 -17.75
CA ALA A 13 -11.18 1.57 -18.64
C ALA A 13 -12.51 1.98 -17.98
N ALA A 14 -12.97 1.26 -16.95
CA ALA A 14 -14.16 1.61 -16.18
C ALA A 14 -13.88 2.65 -15.07
N LEU A 15 -12.61 2.96 -14.77
CA LEU A 15 -12.25 4.10 -13.94
C LEU A 15 -12.49 5.36 -14.77
N LEU A 16 -13.53 6.13 -14.42
CA LEU A 16 -13.84 7.41 -15.05
C LEU A 16 -12.56 8.24 -15.21
N PRO A 17 -12.34 8.89 -16.37
CA PRO A 17 -11.19 9.76 -16.58
C PRO A 17 -11.11 10.78 -15.43
N GLY A 18 -9.98 10.78 -14.69
CA GLY A 18 -9.76 11.69 -13.55
C GLY A 18 -9.91 11.07 -12.16
N LYS A 19 -10.31 9.81 -12.00
CA LYS A 19 -10.19 9.12 -10.70
C LYS A 19 -8.83 8.43 -10.61
N TYR A 20 -7.97 8.96 -9.75
CA TYR A 20 -6.70 8.34 -9.41
C TYR A 20 -6.94 6.99 -8.71
N ALA A 21 -6.33 5.93 -9.22
CA ALA A 21 -6.15 4.72 -8.45
C ALA A 21 -5.34 5.06 -7.18
N GLY A 22 -5.83 4.68 -6.02
CA GLY A 22 -5.10 4.85 -4.77
C GLY A 22 -3.86 3.96 -4.71
N GLY A 23 -3.02 4.19 -3.69
CA GLY A 23 -1.84 3.35 -3.50
C GLY A 23 -2.18 1.88 -3.27
N ALA A 24 -3.29 1.59 -2.60
CA ALA A 24 -3.72 0.23 -2.33
C ALA A 24 -4.11 -0.53 -3.61
N GLU A 25 -4.84 0.12 -4.51
CA GLU A 25 -5.23 -0.45 -5.80
C GLU A 25 -3.99 -0.76 -6.65
N ARG A 26 -3.05 0.19 -6.76
CA ARG A 26 -1.79 -0.02 -7.50
C ARG A 26 -0.95 -1.16 -6.93
N ASN A 27 -0.88 -1.27 -5.60
CA ASN A 27 -0.17 -2.38 -4.95
C ASN A 27 -0.79 -3.73 -5.32
N THR A 28 -2.11 -3.82 -5.28
CA THR A 28 -2.83 -5.06 -5.62
C THR A 28 -2.60 -5.42 -7.09
N ASP A 29 -2.76 -4.48 -8.00
CA ASP A 29 -2.54 -4.70 -9.43
C ASP A 29 -1.12 -5.18 -9.73
N TYR A 30 -0.12 -4.57 -9.09
CA TYR A 30 1.28 -4.98 -9.27
C TYR A 30 1.54 -6.39 -8.73
N MET A 31 1.01 -6.74 -7.56
CA MET A 31 1.15 -8.10 -7.01
C MET A 31 0.48 -9.15 -7.88
N VAL A 32 -0.70 -8.84 -8.41
CA VAL A 32 -1.43 -9.74 -9.30
C VAL A 32 -0.69 -9.93 -10.62
N SER A 33 -0.15 -8.86 -11.21
CA SER A 33 0.63 -8.96 -12.45
C SER A 33 1.90 -9.79 -12.31
N ALA A 34 2.41 -9.91 -11.09
CA ALA A 34 3.58 -10.71 -10.73
C ALA A 34 3.23 -12.12 -10.22
N ALA A 35 1.99 -12.58 -10.41
CA ALA A 35 1.58 -13.92 -10.00
C ALA A 35 2.41 -15.00 -10.72
N PRO A 36 2.80 -16.08 -10.03
CA PRO A 36 3.50 -17.21 -10.65
C PRO A 36 2.70 -17.83 -11.79
N ALA A 37 3.40 -18.48 -12.74
CA ALA A 37 2.76 -19.19 -13.82
C ALA A 37 1.84 -20.30 -13.27
N GLY A 38 0.60 -20.36 -13.78
CA GLY A 38 -0.41 -21.31 -13.33
C GLY A 38 -1.27 -20.86 -12.16
N VAL A 39 -0.99 -19.68 -11.57
CA VAL A 39 -1.87 -19.07 -10.57
C VAL A 39 -2.93 -18.24 -11.27
N GLU A 40 -4.19 -18.59 -11.06
CA GLU A 40 -5.34 -17.81 -11.49
C GLU A 40 -5.83 -16.93 -10.34
N VAL A 41 -5.94 -15.63 -10.58
CA VAL A 41 -6.38 -14.65 -9.58
C VAL A 41 -7.77 -14.13 -9.93
N MET A 42 -8.72 -14.33 -9.03
CA MET A 42 -10.07 -13.79 -9.15
C MET A 42 -10.27 -12.66 -8.14
N PHE A 43 -10.83 -11.54 -8.62
CA PHE A 43 -11.26 -10.46 -7.74
C PHE A 43 -12.72 -10.63 -7.34
N ILE A 44 -12.99 -10.54 -6.06
CA ILE A 44 -14.34 -10.60 -5.50
C ILE A 44 -14.65 -9.21 -4.92
N GLU A 45 -15.76 -8.63 -5.36
CA GLU A 45 -16.23 -7.37 -4.78
C GLU A 45 -16.66 -7.57 -3.32
N PRO A 46 -16.50 -6.56 -2.45
CA PRO A 46 -16.88 -6.68 -1.04
C PRO A 46 -18.35 -7.10 -0.81
N ALA A 47 -19.25 -6.71 -1.72
CA ALA A 47 -20.66 -7.10 -1.67
C ALA A 47 -20.87 -8.59 -1.94
N ASP A 48 -19.94 -9.23 -2.66
CA ASP A 48 -20.01 -10.62 -3.09
C ASP A 48 -19.05 -11.52 -2.28
N ALA A 49 -18.64 -11.06 -1.10
CA ALA A 49 -17.66 -11.78 -0.26
C ALA A 49 -18.10 -13.23 0.07
N GLU A 50 -19.40 -13.49 0.12
CA GLU A 50 -19.96 -14.83 0.36
C GLU A 50 -19.67 -15.80 -0.78
N SER A 51 -19.48 -15.32 -2.01
CA SER A 51 -19.11 -16.17 -3.15
C SER A 51 -17.70 -16.77 -3.00
N ALA A 52 -16.88 -16.24 -2.10
CA ALA A 52 -15.59 -16.85 -1.73
C ALA A 52 -15.74 -18.23 -1.06
N ALA A 53 -16.94 -18.59 -0.58
CA ALA A 53 -17.21 -19.88 0.06
C ALA A 53 -17.57 -21.00 -0.92
N ASP A 54 -17.81 -20.69 -2.18
CA ASP A 54 -18.30 -21.69 -3.15
C ASP A 54 -17.26 -22.79 -3.51
N GLY A 55 -16.18 -22.87 -2.72
CA GLY A 55 -15.25 -24.00 -2.73
C GLY A 55 -14.31 -24.08 -3.95
N TRP A 56 -14.27 -23.03 -4.76
CA TRP A 56 -13.49 -22.96 -6.00
C TRP A 56 -12.08 -22.38 -5.82
N PHE A 57 -11.78 -21.89 -4.60
CA PHE A 57 -10.52 -21.19 -4.35
C PHE A 57 -9.62 -21.97 -3.40
N ASP A 58 -8.38 -22.21 -3.81
CA ASP A 58 -7.36 -22.79 -2.93
C ASP A 58 -6.98 -21.79 -1.82
N ARG A 59 -7.05 -20.51 -2.12
CA ARG A 59 -6.70 -19.42 -1.18
C ARG A 59 -7.59 -18.21 -1.35
N VAL A 60 -7.92 -17.58 -0.23
CA VAL A 60 -8.61 -16.29 -0.17
C VAL A 60 -7.67 -15.25 0.40
N VAL A 61 -7.42 -14.16 -0.34
CA VAL A 61 -6.63 -13.02 0.11
C VAL A 61 -7.53 -11.79 0.26
N VAL A 62 -7.55 -11.22 1.45
CA VAL A 62 -8.36 -10.04 1.78
C VAL A 62 -7.46 -8.81 1.84
N GLY A 63 -7.52 -7.95 0.82
CA GLY A 63 -6.68 -6.74 0.70
C GLY A 63 -7.35 -5.43 1.13
N GLY A 64 -8.69 -5.39 1.23
CA GLY A 64 -9.44 -4.15 1.44
C GLY A 64 -10.53 -4.26 2.50
N THR A 65 -10.15 -4.27 3.78
CA THR A 65 -11.09 -4.50 4.89
C THR A 65 -12.05 -3.33 5.18
N ASP A 66 -11.74 -2.11 4.74
CA ASP A 66 -12.57 -0.92 5.06
C ASP A 66 -13.89 -0.87 4.31
N LYS A 67 -14.01 -1.64 3.23
CA LYS A 67 -15.25 -1.74 2.42
C LYS A 67 -16.12 -2.93 2.80
N LEU A 68 -15.64 -3.80 3.69
CA LEU A 68 -16.37 -4.99 4.12
C LEU A 68 -17.40 -4.62 5.20
N SER A 69 -18.59 -5.21 5.09
CA SER A 69 -19.56 -5.21 6.18
C SER A 69 -19.09 -6.08 7.35
N GLU A 70 -19.68 -5.90 8.52
CA GLU A 70 -19.39 -6.77 9.67
C GLU A 70 -19.78 -8.22 9.39
N ALA A 71 -20.89 -8.45 8.70
CA ALA A 71 -21.32 -9.79 8.29
C ALA A 71 -20.30 -10.43 7.33
N SER A 72 -19.84 -9.69 6.31
CA SER A 72 -18.80 -10.18 5.39
C SER A 72 -17.48 -10.48 6.11
N MET A 73 -17.08 -9.65 7.09
CA MET A 73 -15.87 -9.91 7.88
C MET A 73 -15.98 -11.18 8.71
N ASN A 74 -17.11 -11.40 9.38
CA ASN A 74 -17.36 -12.62 10.16
C ASN A 74 -17.37 -13.87 9.28
N PHE A 75 -17.97 -13.77 8.10
CA PHE A 75 -17.99 -14.85 7.12
C PHE A 75 -16.57 -15.18 6.63
N LEU A 76 -15.80 -14.18 6.19
CA LEU A 76 -14.43 -14.35 5.73
C LEU A 76 -13.52 -14.90 6.84
N ALA A 77 -13.72 -14.51 8.10
CA ALA A 77 -12.96 -15.02 9.23
C ALA A 77 -13.10 -16.56 9.37
N ALA A 78 -14.29 -17.12 9.09
CA ALA A 78 -14.50 -18.57 9.12
C ALA A 78 -13.71 -19.31 8.03
N LEU A 79 -13.39 -18.66 6.92
CA LEU A 79 -12.57 -19.20 5.84
C LEU A 79 -11.06 -19.16 6.14
N ARG A 80 -10.65 -18.55 7.25
CA ARG A 80 -9.25 -18.36 7.64
C ARG A 80 -8.39 -17.77 6.51
N PRO A 81 -8.75 -16.62 5.95
CA PRO A 81 -8.09 -16.05 4.77
C PRO A 81 -6.65 -15.61 5.10
N ILE A 82 -5.88 -15.29 4.07
CA ILE A 82 -4.72 -14.44 4.19
C ILE A 82 -5.24 -13.00 4.21
N VAL A 83 -4.92 -12.23 5.24
CA VAL A 83 -5.30 -10.82 5.31
C VAL A 83 -4.07 -9.96 5.07
N TRP A 84 -4.14 -9.06 4.08
CA TRP A 84 -3.09 -8.11 3.77
C TRP A 84 -3.61 -6.68 3.90
N VAL A 85 -3.38 -6.05 5.04
CA VAL A 85 -3.81 -4.67 5.30
C VAL A 85 -2.78 -3.68 4.76
N GLN A 86 -3.24 -2.75 3.92
CA GLN A 86 -2.40 -1.82 3.18
C GLN A 86 -2.35 -0.39 3.78
N HIS A 87 -3.06 -0.15 4.87
CA HIS A 87 -3.07 1.11 5.62
C HIS A 87 -3.45 0.86 7.07
N ALA A 88 -3.11 1.79 7.96
CA ALA A 88 -3.50 1.69 9.36
C ALA A 88 -5.03 1.62 9.50
N GLN A 89 -5.51 0.62 10.23
CA GLN A 89 -6.93 0.26 10.25
C GLN A 89 -7.72 1.02 11.31
N HIS A 90 -8.96 1.36 10.99
CA HIS A 90 -9.96 1.69 12.01
C HIS A 90 -10.26 0.44 12.83
N ARG A 91 -10.09 0.54 14.14
CA ARG A 91 -10.22 -0.58 15.08
C ARG A 91 -11.68 -0.91 15.34
N THR A 92 -12.13 -2.08 14.90
CA THR A 92 -13.46 -2.63 15.21
C THR A 92 -13.34 -4.06 15.69
N PRO A 93 -14.27 -4.58 16.52
CA PRO A 93 -14.23 -5.97 16.99
C PRO A 93 -14.20 -6.98 15.82
N ALA A 94 -15.04 -6.80 14.82
CA ALA A 94 -15.12 -7.68 13.65
C ALA A 94 -13.80 -7.73 12.87
N LYS A 95 -13.11 -6.59 12.68
CA LYS A 95 -11.76 -6.57 12.07
C LYS A 95 -10.75 -7.31 12.93
N ALA A 96 -10.79 -7.11 14.25
CA ALA A 96 -9.89 -7.81 15.16
C ALA A 96 -10.08 -9.32 15.09
N ASP A 97 -11.33 -9.78 14.98
CA ASP A 97 -11.66 -11.19 14.85
C ASP A 97 -11.21 -11.76 13.51
N LEU A 98 -11.45 -11.06 12.40
CA LEU A 98 -10.95 -11.43 11.09
C LEU A 98 -9.41 -11.57 11.11
N PHE A 99 -8.68 -10.61 11.69
CA PHE A 99 -7.22 -10.63 11.71
C PHE A 99 -6.68 -11.74 12.61
N ARG A 100 -7.31 -12.01 13.75
CA ARG A 100 -6.92 -13.12 14.65
C ARG A 100 -7.16 -14.49 14.03
N GLN A 101 -8.22 -14.67 13.27
CA GLN A 101 -8.59 -15.94 12.64
C GLN A 101 -7.92 -16.15 11.29
N ALA A 102 -7.34 -15.11 10.68
CA ALA A 102 -6.62 -15.23 9.41
C ALA A 102 -5.55 -16.33 9.47
N SER A 103 -5.36 -17.09 8.40
CA SER A 103 -4.26 -18.04 8.28
C SER A 103 -2.90 -17.33 8.27
N ARG A 104 -2.85 -16.16 7.65
CA ARG A 104 -1.74 -15.19 7.71
C ARG A 104 -2.27 -13.77 7.82
N PHE A 105 -1.62 -12.95 8.65
CA PHE A 105 -1.91 -11.54 8.78
C PHE A 105 -0.69 -10.71 8.37
N LEU A 106 -0.79 -10.06 7.21
CA LEU A 106 0.27 -9.31 6.57
C LEU A 106 0.02 -7.80 6.67
N THR A 107 1.08 -7.05 6.84
CA THR A 107 1.08 -5.58 6.93
C THR A 107 2.05 -4.97 5.91
N MET A 108 2.24 -3.65 5.89
CA MET A 108 3.02 -2.97 4.85
C MET A 108 4.45 -2.65 5.28
N SER A 109 4.76 -2.71 6.57
CA SER A 109 6.07 -2.37 7.12
C SER A 109 6.22 -2.91 8.54
N ARG A 110 7.44 -2.94 9.04
CA ARG A 110 7.71 -3.33 10.43
C ARG A 110 6.98 -2.44 11.45
N ALA A 111 6.93 -1.13 11.20
CA ALA A 111 6.20 -0.21 12.07
C ALA A 111 4.69 -0.50 12.05
N HIS A 112 4.12 -0.72 10.85
CA HIS A 112 2.72 -1.09 10.69
C HIS A 112 2.41 -2.42 11.39
N MET A 113 3.30 -3.41 11.27
CA MET A 113 3.19 -4.68 11.97
C MET A 113 3.07 -4.49 13.50
N GLY A 114 3.91 -3.63 14.08
CA GLY A 114 3.83 -3.29 15.50
C GLY A 114 2.50 -2.62 15.87
N TRP A 115 2.02 -1.67 15.06
CA TRP A 115 0.76 -0.97 15.34
C TRP A 115 -0.46 -1.88 15.29
N GLU A 116 -0.48 -2.84 14.37
CA GLU A 116 -1.58 -3.78 14.26
C GLU A 116 -1.51 -4.85 15.37
N ALA A 117 -0.31 -5.31 15.73
CA ALA A 117 -0.11 -6.27 16.82
C ALA A 117 -0.53 -5.71 18.20
N GLU A 118 -0.41 -4.39 18.43
CA GLU A 118 -0.84 -3.74 19.68
C GLU A 118 -2.32 -4.02 20.04
N TRP A 119 -3.20 -4.19 19.07
CA TRP A 119 -4.63 -4.36 19.34
C TRP A 119 -5.20 -5.71 18.91
N THR A 120 -4.57 -6.39 17.98
CA THR A 120 -4.98 -7.73 17.53
C THR A 120 -4.28 -8.85 18.30
N GLY A 121 -3.16 -8.54 18.95
CA GLY A 121 -2.24 -9.51 19.56
C GLY A 121 -1.39 -10.27 18.54
N ARG A 122 -1.50 -9.93 17.24
CA ARG A 122 -0.88 -10.68 16.15
C ARG A 122 -0.52 -9.78 14.96
N ALA A 123 0.61 -10.07 14.33
CA ALA A 123 0.94 -9.72 12.95
C ALA A 123 2.10 -10.64 12.53
N ASP A 124 1.95 -11.35 11.43
CA ASP A 124 2.86 -12.47 11.11
C ASP A 124 4.04 -12.02 10.26
N ALA A 125 3.80 -11.14 9.31
CA ALA A 125 4.82 -10.62 8.41
C ALA A 125 4.43 -9.25 7.83
N PHE A 126 5.33 -8.65 7.10
CA PHE A 126 5.03 -7.47 6.31
C PHE A 126 5.54 -7.63 4.88
N ILE A 127 4.82 -7.02 3.95
CA ILE A 127 5.15 -6.93 2.53
C ILE A 127 5.08 -5.45 2.19
N HIS A 128 6.22 -4.86 1.83
CA HIS A 128 6.24 -3.46 1.41
C HIS A 128 5.40 -3.22 0.17
N SER A 129 4.90 -1.99 0.02
CA SER A 129 4.26 -1.58 -1.23
C SER A 129 5.20 -1.84 -2.40
N PRO A 130 4.81 -2.68 -3.35
CA PRO A 130 5.63 -2.89 -4.53
C PRO A 130 5.59 -1.62 -5.40
N VAL A 131 6.76 -1.17 -5.78
CA VAL A 131 6.96 -0.04 -6.70
C VAL A 131 8.02 -0.49 -7.70
N PRO A 132 7.80 -0.28 -9.01
CA PRO A 132 8.85 -0.56 -9.99
C PRO A 132 10.12 0.20 -9.62
N PRO A 133 11.30 -0.46 -9.55
CA PRO A 133 12.55 0.21 -9.16
C PRO A 133 12.95 1.36 -10.07
N ASP A 134 12.50 1.34 -11.31
CA ASP A 134 12.76 2.33 -12.36
C ASP A 134 11.62 3.36 -12.52
N CYS A 135 10.70 3.42 -11.55
CA CYS A 135 9.54 4.34 -11.64
C CYS A 135 9.94 5.82 -11.66
N VAL A 136 11.14 6.18 -11.20
CA VAL A 136 11.66 7.53 -11.21
C VAL A 136 13.00 7.57 -11.93
N ALA A 137 13.08 8.35 -13.02
CA ALA A 137 14.35 8.59 -13.71
C ALA A 137 15.27 9.46 -12.83
N PRO A 138 16.55 9.10 -12.67
CA PRO A 138 17.52 9.93 -11.96
C PRO A 138 17.68 11.30 -12.62
N ALA A 139 17.80 12.35 -11.82
CA ALA A 139 18.11 13.70 -12.27
C ALA A 139 19.01 14.43 -11.26
N ASP A 140 19.64 15.51 -11.68
CA ASP A 140 20.40 16.38 -10.78
C ASP A 140 19.51 17.00 -9.71
N LYS A 141 19.95 16.97 -8.46
CA LYS A 141 19.18 17.45 -7.33
C LYS A 141 19.25 18.97 -7.22
N GLU A 142 18.09 19.58 -7.16
CA GLU A 142 17.88 21.00 -6.89
C GLU A 142 17.64 21.25 -5.40
N PRO A 143 18.06 22.41 -4.83
CA PRO A 143 17.98 22.68 -3.38
C PRO A 143 16.57 23.06 -2.92
N PHE A 144 15.56 22.25 -3.22
CA PHE A 144 14.19 22.44 -2.73
C PHE A 144 13.65 21.18 -2.03
N ALA A 145 12.62 21.37 -1.24
CA ALA A 145 11.84 20.33 -0.62
C ALA A 145 10.53 20.11 -1.38
N LEU A 146 10.12 18.87 -1.52
CA LEU A 146 8.83 18.48 -2.09
C LEU A 146 7.91 17.93 -1.00
N PHE A 147 6.66 18.40 -0.99
CA PHE A 147 5.54 17.72 -0.35
C PHE A 147 4.57 17.27 -1.45
N ALA A 148 4.21 15.99 -1.46
CA ALA A 148 3.22 15.45 -2.38
C ALA A 148 2.21 14.56 -1.64
N GLY A 149 0.93 14.68 -2.00
CA GLY A 149 -0.12 13.87 -1.40
C GLY A 149 -1.53 14.31 -1.73
N ARG A 150 -2.50 13.56 -1.21
CA ARG A 150 -3.92 13.96 -1.29
C ARG A 150 -4.16 15.20 -0.43
N ARG A 151 -5.11 16.04 -0.84
CA ARG A 151 -5.57 17.17 -0.03
C ARG A 151 -6.34 16.69 1.20
N HIS A 152 -5.60 16.32 2.24
CA HIS A 152 -6.14 15.82 3.49
C HIS A 152 -5.31 16.35 4.68
N PRO A 153 -5.94 16.87 5.76
CA PRO A 153 -5.22 17.44 6.90
C PRO A 153 -4.24 16.49 7.58
N ALA A 154 -4.56 15.18 7.59
CA ALA A 154 -3.71 14.14 8.18
C ALA A 154 -2.38 13.93 7.45
N LYS A 155 -2.27 14.29 6.16
CA LYS A 155 -1.05 14.11 5.36
C LYS A 155 0.10 15.06 5.75
N GLY A 156 -0.15 16.04 6.64
CA GLY A 156 0.91 16.81 7.29
C GLY A 156 1.49 17.95 6.47
N LYS A 157 0.75 18.50 5.49
CA LYS A 157 1.21 19.66 4.70
C LYS A 157 1.69 20.83 5.57
N LEU A 158 0.94 21.17 6.63
CA LEU A 158 1.34 22.24 7.55
C LEU A 158 2.69 21.94 8.22
N ASN A 159 2.90 20.69 8.63
CA ASN A 159 4.17 20.29 9.23
C ASN A 159 5.33 20.39 8.23
N ALA A 160 5.09 20.06 6.96
CA ALA A 160 6.09 20.24 5.89
C ALA A 160 6.45 21.71 5.68
N ARG A 161 5.48 22.63 5.69
CA ARG A 161 5.71 24.08 5.63
C ARG A 161 6.55 24.57 6.80
N ILE A 162 6.20 24.17 8.02
CA ILE A 162 6.95 24.54 9.22
C ILE A 162 8.38 24.02 9.15
N TRP A 163 8.57 22.77 8.70
CA TRP A 163 9.90 22.21 8.54
C TRP A 163 10.71 23.00 7.52
N ALA A 164 10.17 23.25 6.33
CA ALA A 164 10.85 23.98 5.26
C ALA A 164 11.25 25.39 5.70
N GLN A 165 10.33 26.11 6.37
CA GLN A 165 10.60 27.45 6.92
C GLN A 165 11.76 27.43 7.94
N ARG A 166 11.77 26.47 8.86
CA ARG A 166 12.81 26.35 9.88
C ARG A 166 14.20 26.04 9.30
N HIS A 167 14.24 25.38 8.16
CA HIS A 167 15.49 24.99 7.49
C HIS A 167 15.89 25.94 6.36
N GLY A 168 15.11 26.98 6.09
CA GLY A 168 15.40 27.94 5.02
C GLY A 168 15.33 27.33 3.61
N VAL A 169 14.54 26.28 3.43
CA VAL A 169 14.41 25.53 2.17
C VAL A 169 13.10 25.92 1.47
N LYS A 170 13.16 26.16 0.16
CA LYS A 170 11.95 26.36 -0.65
C LYS A 170 11.12 25.09 -0.65
N LEU A 171 9.82 25.17 -0.35
CA LEU A 171 8.89 24.06 -0.44
C LEU A 171 8.05 24.14 -1.72
N VAL A 172 8.03 23.06 -2.49
CA VAL A 172 7.08 22.81 -3.57
C VAL A 172 5.98 21.90 -3.03
N GLU A 173 4.72 22.27 -3.23
CA GLU A 173 3.56 21.53 -2.72
C GLU A 173 2.73 21.00 -3.89
N LEU A 174 2.59 19.70 -3.99
CA LEU A 174 1.80 19.00 -4.99
C LEU A 174 0.65 18.27 -4.29
N GLU A 175 -0.54 18.89 -4.30
CA GLU A 175 -1.77 18.26 -3.78
C GLU A 175 -2.65 17.81 -4.94
N ASN A 176 -3.04 16.53 -4.92
CA ASN A 176 -3.85 15.92 -5.98
C ASN A 176 -3.26 16.13 -7.38
N ALA A 177 -1.95 16.28 -7.50
CA ALA A 177 -1.27 16.42 -8.77
C ALA A 177 -1.25 15.08 -9.53
N PRO A 178 -1.17 15.11 -10.87
CA PRO A 178 -0.90 13.92 -11.67
C PRO A 178 0.37 13.21 -11.21
N HIS A 179 0.36 11.87 -11.25
CA HIS A 179 1.46 11.08 -10.70
C HIS A 179 2.79 11.35 -11.41
N GLU A 180 2.76 11.49 -12.73
CA GLU A 180 3.92 11.84 -13.54
C GLU A 180 4.52 13.20 -13.16
N VAL A 181 3.70 14.17 -12.78
CA VAL A 181 4.16 15.49 -12.27
C VAL A 181 4.85 15.34 -10.92
N VAL A 182 4.31 14.47 -10.06
CA VAL A 182 4.92 14.17 -8.76
C VAL A 182 6.28 13.49 -8.94
N LEU A 183 6.39 12.51 -9.83
CA LEU A 183 7.65 11.80 -10.10
C LEU A 183 8.71 12.72 -10.72
N ASP A 184 8.33 13.61 -11.66
CA ASP A 184 9.25 14.60 -12.24
C ASP A 184 9.85 15.53 -11.16
N HIS A 185 9.01 16.01 -10.23
CA HIS A 185 9.50 16.82 -9.13
C HIS A 185 10.34 16.02 -8.12
N MET A 186 10.00 14.76 -7.85
CA MET A 186 10.80 13.88 -6.99
C MET A 186 12.20 13.65 -7.57
N ALA A 187 12.30 13.43 -8.88
CA ALA A 187 13.60 13.24 -9.54
C ALA A 187 14.56 14.38 -9.21
N ARG A 188 14.08 15.62 -9.18
CA ARG A 188 14.87 16.85 -8.97
C ARG A 188 14.95 17.31 -7.51
N ALA A 189 13.97 17.00 -6.67
CA ALA A 189 13.94 17.46 -5.29
C ALA A 189 15.10 16.92 -4.47
N LYS A 190 15.80 17.76 -3.70
CA LYS A 190 16.77 17.33 -2.71
C LYS A 190 16.10 16.66 -1.51
N TYR A 191 15.00 17.24 -1.01
CA TYR A 191 14.28 16.74 0.15
C TYR A 191 12.87 16.31 -0.21
N PHE A 192 12.41 15.21 0.36
CA PHE A 192 10.99 14.83 0.36
C PHE A 192 10.48 14.87 1.80
N VAL A 193 9.46 15.71 2.07
CA VAL A 193 8.96 15.95 3.42
C VAL A 193 7.57 15.35 3.60
N HIS A 194 7.46 14.30 4.40
CA HIS A 194 6.21 13.63 4.72
C HIS A 194 6.07 13.48 6.24
N LEU A 195 5.38 14.43 6.87
CA LEU A 195 5.22 14.53 8.32
C LEU A 195 3.73 14.43 8.72
N PRO A 196 3.09 13.27 8.50
CA PRO A 196 1.67 13.10 8.74
C PRO A 196 1.32 13.27 10.22
N LYS A 197 0.02 13.52 10.49
CA LYS A 197 -0.56 13.59 11.85
C LYS A 197 -1.14 12.27 12.31
N GLU A 198 -1.30 11.32 11.41
CA GLU A 198 -1.84 9.99 11.65
C GLU A 198 -0.88 8.94 11.10
N ARG A 199 -1.02 7.70 11.57
CA ARG A 199 -0.22 6.56 11.12
C ARG A 199 -0.40 6.35 9.62
N ASP A 200 0.71 6.29 8.89
CA ASP A 200 0.77 6.04 7.44
C ASP A 200 1.64 4.80 7.20
N ALA A 201 1.04 3.70 6.86
CA ALA A 201 1.59 2.35 6.97
C ALA A 201 2.88 2.11 6.17
N CYS A 202 2.90 2.58 4.93
CA CYS A 202 4.05 2.57 4.01
C CYS A 202 3.65 3.37 2.76
N PRO A 203 3.68 4.72 2.83
CA PRO A 203 3.16 5.53 1.74
C PRO A 203 4.03 5.40 0.49
N LEU A 204 3.40 5.10 -0.66
CA LEU A 204 4.08 4.94 -1.96
C LEU A 204 4.95 6.14 -2.30
N VAL A 205 4.48 7.34 -2.04
CA VAL A 205 5.23 8.58 -2.31
C VAL A 205 6.56 8.66 -1.52
N VAL A 206 6.65 8.03 -0.34
CA VAL A 206 7.92 7.96 0.42
C VAL A 206 8.85 6.95 -0.21
N ILE A 207 8.33 5.82 -0.69
CA ILE A 207 9.12 4.81 -1.41
C ILE A 207 9.64 5.39 -2.72
N GLU A 208 8.76 5.99 -3.51
CA GLU A 208 9.11 6.63 -4.78
C GLU A 208 10.18 7.72 -4.59
N ALA A 209 10.04 8.57 -3.56
CA ALA A 209 11.03 9.57 -3.23
C ALA A 209 12.38 8.97 -2.76
N THR A 210 12.36 7.82 -2.08
CA THR A 210 13.56 7.08 -1.71
C THR A 210 14.29 6.55 -2.96
N LEU A 211 13.54 5.95 -3.90
CA LEU A 211 14.08 5.49 -5.19
C LEU A 211 14.63 6.65 -6.03
N ALA A 212 13.97 7.80 -5.97
CA ALA A 212 14.42 9.04 -6.60
C ALA A 212 15.72 9.61 -5.97
N GLY A 213 16.19 9.10 -4.85
CA GLY A 213 17.37 9.61 -4.16
C GLY A 213 17.15 10.91 -3.40
N CYS A 214 15.91 11.18 -2.94
CA CYS A 214 15.66 12.30 -2.06
C CYS A 214 16.12 12.03 -0.63
N ASP A 215 16.56 13.08 0.08
CA ASP A 215 16.72 13.06 1.54
C ASP A 215 15.32 13.02 2.18
N ILE A 216 14.97 11.89 2.80
CA ILE A 216 13.62 11.65 3.33
C ILE A 216 13.45 12.23 4.72
N VAL A 217 12.50 13.16 4.86
CA VAL A 217 12.11 13.78 6.13
C VAL A 217 10.74 13.24 6.56
N THR A 218 10.74 12.39 7.59
CA THR A 218 9.52 11.75 8.12
C THR A 218 9.51 11.78 9.65
N ASN A 219 8.39 11.40 10.25
CA ASN A 219 8.24 11.19 11.71
C ASN A 219 7.98 9.71 12.02
N SER A 220 7.78 9.38 13.30
CA SER A 220 7.51 8.01 13.80
C SER A 220 6.16 7.42 13.37
N LEU A 221 5.30 8.22 12.76
CA LEU A 221 3.99 7.78 12.26
C LEU A 221 4.06 7.20 10.85
N VAL A 222 5.26 7.17 10.23
CA VAL A 222 5.44 6.68 8.85
C VAL A 222 6.15 5.34 8.86
N GLY A 223 5.52 4.33 8.26
CA GLY A 223 6.18 3.07 7.93
C GLY A 223 7.20 3.28 6.80
N ARG A 224 8.38 2.68 6.93
CA ARG A 224 9.52 2.82 6.01
C ARG A 224 9.93 1.48 5.44
N LEU A 225 10.69 1.52 4.37
CA LEU A 225 11.41 0.36 3.87
C LEU A 225 12.42 -0.14 4.92
N GLU A 226 12.70 -1.43 4.89
CA GLU A 226 13.83 -2.00 5.63
C GLU A 226 15.15 -1.39 5.14
N PRO A 227 16.17 -1.32 6.04
CA PRO A 227 17.50 -0.88 5.65
C PRO A 227 18.08 -1.75 4.53
N GLY A 228 18.77 -1.12 3.59
CA GLY A 228 19.39 -1.79 2.44
C GLY A 228 19.25 -0.98 1.16
N ASP A 229 19.56 -1.61 0.04
CA ASP A 229 19.27 -1.04 -1.28
C ASP A 229 17.75 -1.06 -1.52
N PRO A 230 17.08 0.09 -1.66
CA PRO A 230 15.64 0.15 -1.83
C PRO A 230 15.14 -0.62 -3.05
N ALA A 231 15.86 -0.58 -4.15
CA ALA A 231 15.49 -1.27 -5.37
C ALA A 231 15.51 -2.79 -5.18
N ALA A 232 16.56 -3.33 -4.55
CA ALA A 232 16.68 -4.74 -4.24
C ALA A 232 15.60 -5.21 -3.24
N VAL A 233 15.31 -4.41 -2.21
CA VAL A 233 14.24 -4.71 -1.24
C VAL A 233 12.89 -4.80 -1.93
N LEU A 234 12.58 -3.88 -2.83
CA LEU A 234 11.29 -3.82 -3.50
C LEU A 234 11.13 -4.93 -4.56
N ALA A 235 12.19 -5.24 -5.31
CA ALA A 235 12.17 -6.29 -6.32
C ALA A 235 11.79 -7.67 -5.76
N GLN A 236 12.06 -7.92 -4.48
CA GLN A 236 11.74 -9.19 -3.81
C GLN A 236 10.31 -9.28 -3.26
N GLN A 237 9.55 -8.18 -3.21
CA GLN A 237 8.26 -8.17 -2.54
C GLN A 237 7.20 -9.06 -3.24
N PRO A 238 7.08 -9.08 -4.58
CA PRO A 238 6.12 -9.96 -5.25
C PRO A 238 6.40 -11.45 -4.98
N GLU A 239 7.66 -11.89 -5.13
CA GLU A 239 8.05 -13.28 -4.86
C GLU A 239 7.77 -13.65 -3.40
N ARG A 240 8.12 -12.77 -2.45
CA ARG A 240 7.87 -12.98 -1.02
C ARG A 240 6.38 -13.08 -0.72
N PHE A 241 5.55 -12.25 -1.34
CA PHE A 241 4.10 -12.28 -1.18
C PHE A 241 3.54 -13.62 -1.66
N TRP A 242 3.84 -14.01 -2.89
CA TRP A 242 3.32 -15.23 -3.48
C TRP A 242 3.82 -16.49 -2.77
N ARG A 243 5.07 -16.51 -2.31
CA ARG A 243 5.57 -17.59 -1.46
C ARG A 243 4.74 -17.74 -0.18
N ILE A 244 4.39 -16.64 0.49
CA ILE A 244 3.53 -16.69 1.68
C ILE A 244 2.14 -17.24 1.31
N VAL A 245 1.57 -16.84 0.16
CA VAL A 245 0.28 -17.34 -0.30
C VAL A 245 0.34 -18.86 -0.55
N GLU A 246 1.39 -19.34 -1.19
CA GLU A 246 1.58 -20.78 -1.49
C GLU A 246 1.84 -21.62 -0.23
N GLU A 247 2.68 -21.15 0.69
CA GLU A 247 3.01 -21.85 1.94
C GLU A 247 1.87 -21.89 2.96
N THR A 248 0.83 -21.10 2.76
CA THR A 248 -0.32 -21.02 3.66
C THR A 248 -1.33 -22.09 3.27
N ALA A 249 -1.01 -23.36 3.53
CA ALA A 249 -1.88 -24.51 3.27
C ALA A 249 -2.79 -24.81 4.46
#